data_d9241916a3102ae6005fb6b6ec2e1ccf
#
_entry.id   d9241916a3102ae6005fb6b6ec2e1ccf
#
_cell.length_a   1.000
_cell.length_b   1.000
_cell.length_c   1.000
_cell.angle_alpha   90.00
_cell.angle_beta   90.00
_cell.angle_gamma   90.00
#
_symmetry.space_group_name_H-M   'P 1'
#
loop_
_entity.id
_entity.type
_entity.pdbx_description
1 polymer ?
#
loop_
_entity_poly.entity_id
_entity_poly.type
_entity_poly.pdbx_seq_one_letter_code
_entity_poly.pdbx_strand_id
1 'polypeptide(L)'
;MIELVNQQRKANGLPPLKQEPSLTEAARWYAKDMVGDAYFGPGHDTYDRSGGRLVRACAWSARIGAFYAGGNTVGENLGDGYSSPQEVVTGWMGSSGHRANILNGDFRETGVGYRSGASGAHRWVQDFGRRSDTYPVVINDEAASTDDRLVRLYVYGSWSEIRLRNDGETFSPWQPFTPAPAWTLADVDGPRTVDVEMRSGSTTVAASDTIALSLSRR
;
A
#
# COMPACT_ATOMS: atom_id res chain seq x y z
N MET A 1 -2.58 0.45 9.07
CA MET A 1 -1.13 0.14 9.01
C MET A 1 -0.43 0.88 7.87
N ILE A 2 -0.92 0.86 6.63
CA ILE A 2 -0.27 1.54 5.49
C ILE A 2 -0.14 3.04 5.77
N GLU A 3 -1.15 3.66 6.36
CA GLU A 3 -1.08 5.05 6.82
C GLU A 3 0.12 5.30 7.75
N LEU A 4 0.39 4.42 8.71
CA LEU A 4 1.55 4.54 9.61
C LEU A 4 2.89 4.50 8.85
N VAL A 5 2.99 3.61 7.86
CA VAL A 5 4.15 3.55 6.96
C VAL A 5 4.27 4.84 6.16
N ASN A 6 3.16 5.35 5.61
CA ASN A 6 3.15 6.59 4.84
C ASN A 6 3.50 7.82 5.70
N GLN A 7 3.12 7.83 6.98
CA GLN A 7 3.59 8.85 7.94
C GLN A 7 5.12 8.81 8.10
N GLN A 8 5.74 7.62 8.17
CA GLN A 8 7.21 7.50 8.21
C GLN A 8 7.85 7.98 6.92
N ARG A 9 7.28 7.62 5.76
CA ARG A 9 7.77 8.08 4.45
C ARG A 9 7.68 9.60 4.33
N LYS A 10 6.57 10.18 4.70
CA LYS A 10 6.35 11.65 4.71
C LYS A 10 7.34 12.37 5.62
N ALA A 11 7.60 11.84 6.82
CA ALA A 11 8.60 12.39 7.74
C ALA A 11 10.03 12.36 7.16
N ASN A 12 10.27 11.53 6.15
CA ASN A 12 11.55 11.43 5.43
C ASN A 12 11.48 12.04 4.00
N GLY A 13 10.46 12.84 3.68
CA GLY A 13 10.32 13.56 2.41
C GLY A 13 9.98 12.67 1.20
N LEU A 14 9.43 11.48 1.44
CA LEU A 14 9.09 10.52 0.39
C LEU A 14 7.59 10.52 0.07
N PRO A 15 7.21 10.23 -1.19
CA PRO A 15 5.83 10.02 -1.58
C PRO A 15 5.16 8.86 -0.82
N PRO A 16 3.84 8.95 -0.53
CA PRO A 16 3.11 7.85 0.10
C PRO A 16 2.97 6.65 -0.84
N LEU A 17 2.97 5.44 -0.28
CA LEU A 17 2.66 4.21 -1.02
C LEU A 17 1.14 4.05 -1.15
N LYS A 18 0.70 3.59 -2.32
CA LYS A 18 -0.68 3.17 -2.57
C LYS A 18 -0.92 1.76 -2.08
N GLN A 19 -2.04 1.52 -1.40
CA GLN A 19 -2.49 0.15 -1.16
C GLN A 19 -2.83 -0.54 -2.48
N GLU A 20 -2.22 -1.70 -2.71
CA GLU A 20 -2.45 -2.48 -3.93
C GLU A 20 -3.04 -3.85 -3.55
N PRO A 21 -4.22 -4.21 -4.14
CA PRO A 21 -4.94 -5.43 -3.76
C PRO A 21 -4.13 -6.72 -3.93
N SER A 22 -3.40 -6.87 -5.02
CA SER A 22 -2.65 -8.10 -5.29
C SER A 22 -1.43 -8.27 -4.39
N LEU A 23 -0.76 -7.17 -4.00
CA LEU A 23 0.26 -7.20 -2.95
C LEU A 23 -0.35 -7.51 -1.58
N THR A 24 -1.54 -6.99 -1.31
CA THR A 24 -2.27 -7.31 -0.07
C THR A 24 -2.64 -8.80 -0.02
N GLU A 25 -3.06 -9.38 -1.14
CA GLU A 25 -3.36 -10.80 -1.24
C GLU A 25 -2.11 -11.65 -1.05
N ALA A 26 -0.99 -11.32 -1.69
CA ALA A 26 0.30 -11.99 -1.52
C ALA A 26 0.74 -11.99 -0.04
N ALA A 27 0.71 -10.81 0.59
CA ALA A 27 1.09 -10.65 1.99
C ALA A 27 0.18 -11.44 2.95
N ARG A 28 -1.13 -11.43 2.72
CA ARG A 28 -2.11 -12.22 3.52
C ARG A 28 -1.93 -13.71 3.33
N TRP A 29 -1.71 -14.13 2.09
CA TRP A 29 -1.44 -15.53 1.80
C TRP A 29 -0.22 -16.02 2.58
N TYR A 30 0.89 -15.28 2.54
CA TYR A 30 2.12 -15.67 3.21
C TYR A 30 2.01 -15.62 4.75
N ALA A 31 1.35 -14.61 5.31
CA ALA A 31 1.08 -14.57 6.74
C ALA A 31 0.25 -15.79 7.21
N LYS A 32 -0.72 -16.23 6.40
CA LYS A 32 -1.52 -17.44 6.66
C LYS A 32 -0.67 -18.71 6.55
N ASP A 33 0.18 -18.81 5.55
CA ASP A 33 1.08 -19.94 5.28
C ASP A 33 2.05 -20.14 6.46
N MET A 34 2.75 -19.10 6.89
CA MET A 34 3.65 -19.14 8.04
C MET A 34 2.96 -19.63 9.34
N VAL A 35 1.69 -19.26 9.54
CA VAL A 35 0.93 -19.74 10.70
C VAL A 35 0.48 -21.19 10.51
N GLY A 36 0.04 -21.57 9.31
CA GLY A 36 -0.44 -22.91 8.97
C GLY A 36 0.63 -23.98 9.15
N ASP A 37 1.82 -23.71 8.64
CA ASP A 37 2.98 -24.62 8.74
C ASP A 37 3.87 -24.36 9.95
N ALA A 38 3.42 -23.48 10.84
CA ALA A 38 4.07 -23.17 12.12
C ALA A 38 5.56 -22.83 11.96
N TYR A 39 5.90 -21.86 11.08
CA TYR A 39 7.26 -21.35 10.93
C TYR A 39 7.34 -19.81 10.90
N PHE A 40 8.56 -19.31 11.16
CA PHE A 40 8.98 -17.94 10.87
C PHE A 40 10.47 -17.96 10.51
N GLY A 41 10.79 -17.63 9.26
CA GLY A 41 12.17 -17.81 8.75
C GLY A 41 12.50 -19.27 8.40
N PRO A 42 13.64 -19.60 7.86
CA PRO A 42 14.82 -18.75 7.67
C PRO A 42 14.70 -17.88 6.43
N GLY A 43 14.77 -16.57 6.60
CA GLY A 43 14.63 -15.60 5.52
C GLY A 43 13.18 -15.40 5.05
N HIS A 44 13.01 -15.05 3.79
CA HIS A 44 11.74 -14.61 3.19
C HIS A 44 11.05 -15.69 2.34
N ASP A 45 11.71 -16.81 2.07
CA ASP A 45 11.18 -17.88 1.22
C ASP A 45 10.02 -18.62 1.87
N THR A 46 9.16 -19.22 1.06
CA THR A 46 8.04 -20.02 1.49
C THR A 46 8.52 -21.46 1.75
N TYR A 47 8.01 -22.09 2.80
CA TYR A 47 8.36 -23.43 3.22
C TYR A 47 7.11 -24.26 3.50
N ASP A 48 7.09 -25.50 2.98
CA ASP A 48 6.10 -26.50 3.33
C ASP A 48 6.63 -27.40 4.44
N ARG A 49 5.74 -27.91 5.29
CA ARG A 49 6.10 -28.91 6.29
C ARG A 49 5.88 -30.32 5.75
N SER A 50 6.97 -31.02 5.50
CA SER A 50 6.95 -32.41 5.03
C SER A 50 7.74 -33.34 5.97
N GLY A 51 7.08 -34.36 6.48
CA GLY A 51 7.70 -35.33 7.44
C GLY A 51 8.28 -34.65 8.69
N GLY A 52 7.65 -33.54 9.17
CA GLY A 52 8.10 -32.76 10.31
C GLY A 52 9.25 -31.78 10.03
N ARG A 53 9.75 -31.72 8.80
CA ARG A 53 10.82 -30.84 8.36
C ARG A 53 10.24 -29.69 7.52
N LEU A 54 10.89 -28.52 7.57
CA LEU A 54 10.62 -27.42 6.64
C LEU A 54 11.40 -27.67 5.36
N VAL A 55 10.69 -27.69 4.23
CA VAL A 55 11.26 -27.84 2.89
C VAL A 55 10.93 -26.56 2.10
N ARG A 56 11.95 -25.93 1.51
CA ARG A 56 11.74 -24.73 0.69
C ARG A 56 10.83 -25.04 -0.50
N ALA A 57 9.71 -24.34 -0.57
CA ALA A 57 8.70 -24.50 -1.62
C ALA A 57 8.89 -23.45 -2.74
N CYS A 58 9.07 -22.17 -2.36
CA CYS A 58 9.11 -21.08 -3.33
C CYS A 58 10.01 -19.92 -2.86
N ALA A 59 10.68 -19.27 -3.82
CA ALA A 59 11.39 -18.02 -3.55
C ALA A 59 10.37 -16.90 -3.26
N TRP A 60 10.69 -16.00 -2.33
CA TRP A 60 9.83 -14.90 -1.93
C TRP A 60 9.41 -13.99 -3.10
N SER A 61 10.35 -13.65 -4.00
CA SER A 61 10.07 -12.82 -5.17
C SER A 61 9.19 -13.53 -6.20
N ALA A 62 9.32 -14.85 -6.36
CA ALA A 62 8.44 -15.64 -7.23
C ALA A 62 7.02 -15.73 -6.64
N ARG A 63 6.90 -15.85 -5.29
CA ARG A 63 5.62 -15.80 -4.60
C ARG A 63 4.93 -14.44 -4.86
N ILE A 64 5.60 -13.31 -4.58
CA ILE A 64 5.04 -11.99 -4.84
C ILE A 64 4.65 -11.86 -6.31
N GLY A 65 5.52 -12.26 -7.25
CA GLY A 65 5.27 -12.19 -8.69
C GLY A 65 4.07 -13.02 -9.17
N ALA A 66 3.70 -14.09 -8.44
CA ALA A 66 2.52 -14.89 -8.76
C ALA A 66 1.20 -14.13 -8.52
N PHE A 67 1.20 -13.17 -7.59
CA PHE A 67 0.04 -12.31 -7.32
C PHE A 67 0.17 -10.96 -8.04
N TYR A 68 1.33 -10.34 -7.99
CA TYR A 68 1.61 -9.00 -8.47
C TYR A 68 2.27 -9.04 -9.85
N ALA A 69 1.47 -9.31 -10.88
CA ALA A 69 1.92 -9.38 -12.25
C ALA A 69 2.42 -8.00 -12.77
N GLY A 70 3.46 -8.00 -13.59
CA GLY A 70 4.05 -6.78 -14.18
C GLY A 70 4.90 -5.95 -13.22
N GLY A 71 5.07 -6.38 -11.99
CA GLY A 71 5.99 -5.75 -11.03
C GLY A 71 7.44 -5.92 -11.47
N ASN A 72 8.16 -4.80 -11.64
CA ASN A 72 9.59 -4.81 -12.03
C ASN A 72 10.53 -4.55 -10.85
N THR A 73 10.00 -4.15 -9.72
CA THR A 73 10.72 -3.99 -8.44
C THR A 73 9.80 -4.45 -7.32
N VAL A 74 10.27 -5.35 -6.48
CA VAL A 74 9.53 -5.86 -5.31
C VAL A 74 10.43 -5.86 -4.09
N GLY A 75 9.83 -5.80 -2.91
CA GLY A 75 10.48 -5.90 -1.61
C GLY A 75 9.53 -6.47 -0.57
N GLU A 76 10.06 -6.94 0.55
CA GLU A 76 9.26 -7.51 1.63
C GLU A 76 9.83 -7.18 3.00
N ASN A 77 8.95 -6.89 3.95
CA ASN A 77 9.25 -6.84 5.38
C ASN A 77 8.45 -7.91 6.10
N LEU A 78 9.10 -8.62 7.01
CA LEU A 78 8.45 -9.60 7.89
C LEU A 78 8.51 -9.13 9.34
N GLY A 79 7.49 -9.50 10.13
CA GLY A 79 7.45 -9.27 11.56
C GLY A 79 6.81 -10.43 12.30
N ASP A 80 7.38 -10.78 13.46
CA ASP A 80 6.86 -11.79 14.34
C ASP A 80 6.72 -11.26 15.76
N GLY A 81 5.64 -11.65 16.45
CA GLY A 81 5.43 -11.37 17.86
C GLY A 81 4.91 -9.97 18.20
N TYR A 82 4.75 -9.07 17.21
CA TYR A 82 4.18 -7.74 17.43
C TYR A 82 2.66 -7.82 17.55
N SER A 83 2.10 -7.22 18.59
CA SER A 83 0.66 -7.30 18.89
C SER A 83 -0.17 -6.21 18.20
N SER A 84 0.48 -5.18 17.65
CA SER A 84 -0.20 -4.05 17.00
C SER A 84 0.53 -3.55 15.74
N PRO A 85 -0.21 -2.87 14.84
CA PRO A 85 0.39 -2.18 13.69
C PRO A 85 1.48 -1.17 14.08
N GLN A 86 1.30 -0.45 15.18
CA GLN A 86 2.24 0.53 15.69
C GLN A 86 3.56 -0.11 16.10
N GLU A 87 3.47 -1.23 16.83
CA GLU A 87 4.66 -1.95 17.30
C GLU A 87 5.47 -2.52 16.14
N VAL A 88 4.84 -3.17 15.16
CA VAL A 88 5.57 -3.76 14.03
C VAL A 88 6.21 -2.68 13.16
N VAL A 89 5.52 -1.56 12.87
CA VAL A 89 6.12 -0.45 12.11
C VAL A 89 7.28 0.18 12.87
N THR A 90 7.17 0.33 14.19
CA THR A 90 8.28 0.80 15.04
C THR A 90 9.47 -0.18 14.98
N GLY A 91 9.22 -1.47 15.07
CA GLY A 91 10.23 -2.52 14.95
C GLY A 91 10.94 -2.48 13.59
N TRP A 92 10.18 -2.37 12.50
CA TRP A 92 10.73 -2.26 11.16
C TRP A 92 11.57 -0.99 10.97
N MET A 93 11.12 0.15 11.49
CA MET A 93 11.90 1.39 11.44
C MET A 93 13.17 1.35 12.30
N GLY A 94 13.21 0.51 13.32
CA GLY A 94 14.40 0.23 14.15
C GLY A 94 15.42 -0.70 13.47
N SER A 95 15.04 -1.44 12.44
CA SER A 95 15.87 -2.39 11.70
C SER A 95 16.35 -1.77 10.38
N SER A 96 17.66 -1.73 10.14
CA SER A 96 18.23 -1.07 8.95
C SER A 96 17.70 -1.62 7.63
N GLY A 97 17.55 -2.96 7.51
CA GLY A 97 17.03 -3.61 6.30
C GLY A 97 15.54 -3.32 6.06
N HIS A 98 14.71 -3.49 7.08
CA HIS A 98 13.28 -3.22 6.97
C HIS A 98 13.00 -1.72 6.75
N ARG A 99 13.74 -0.84 7.43
CA ARG A 99 13.67 0.61 7.23
C ARG A 99 14.05 1.00 5.81
N ALA A 100 15.08 0.36 5.23
CA ALA A 100 15.49 0.61 3.86
C ALA A 100 14.35 0.30 2.86
N ASN A 101 13.58 -0.77 3.08
CA ASN A 101 12.39 -1.06 2.26
C ASN A 101 11.31 0.01 2.45
N ILE A 102 10.97 0.38 3.69
CA ILE A 102 9.95 1.42 3.95
C ILE A 102 10.34 2.75 3.31
N LEU A 103 11.62 3.11 3.35
CA LEU A 103 12.13 4.38 2.82
C LEU A 103 12.68 4.28 1.40
N ASN A 104 12.46 3.19 0.69
CA ASN A 104 12.85 3.09 -0.72
C ASN A 104 11.93 3.96 -1.60
N GLY A 105 12.52 4.93 -2.29
CA GLY A 105 11.80 5.86 -3.17
C GLY A 105 11.32 5.23 -4.48
N ASP A 106 11.83 4.03 -4.84
CA ASP A 106 11.39 3.33 -6.04
C ASP A 106 10.03 2.67 -5.91
N PHE A 107 9.62 2.30 -4.70
CA PHE A 107 8.31 1.71 -4.47
C PHE A 107 7.19 2.75 -4.57
N ARG A 108 6.08 2.35 -5.17
CA ARG A 108 4.85 3.15 -5.32
C ARG A 108 3.64 2.48 -4.68
N GLU A 109 3.68 1.17 -4.53
CA GLU A 109 2.57 0.32 -4.12
C GLU A 109 3.01 -0.57 -2.96
N THR A 110 2.07 -0.92 -2.09
CA THR A 110 2.31 -1.83 -0.96
C THR A 110 1.06 -2.62 -0.63
N GLY A 111 1.26 -3.79 -0.05
CA GLY A 111 0.19 -4.60 0.54
C GLY A 111 0.62 -5.13 1.90
N VAL A 112 -0.36 -5.37 2.77
CA VAL A 112 -0.11 -5.84 4.14
C VAL A 112 -0.95 -7.06 4.44
N GLY A 113 -0.31 -8.07 5.02
CA GLY A 113 -0.92 -9.26 5.58
C GLY A 113 -0.64 -9.39 7.07
N TYR A 114 -1.65 -9.86 7.81
CA TYR A 114 -1.53 -10.21 9.21
C TYR A 114 -2.27 -11.51 9.49
N ARG A 115 -1.66 -12.37 10.32
CA ARG A 115 -2.30 -13.56 10.84
C ARG A 115 -1.83 -13.84 12.27
N SER A 116 -2.79 -14.08 13.17
CA SER A 116 -2.50 -14.65 14.50
C SER A 116 -2.70 -16.16 14.48
N GLY A 117 -1.82 -16.88 15.19
CA GLY A 117 -1.92 -18.33 15.40
C GLY A 117 -2.39 -18.67 16.81
N ALA A 118 -2.87 -19.91 17.00
CA ALA A 118 -3.33 -20.41 18.30
C ALA A 118 -2.22 -20.43 19.38
N SER A 119 -0.95 -20.50 18.96
CA SER A 119 0.22 -20.45 19.85
C SER A 119 0.64 -19.04 20.28
N GLY A 120 -0.17 -18.01 20.01
CA GLY A 120 0.18 -16.61 20.24
C GLY A 120 1.16 -16.05 19.19
N ALA A 121 1.37 -16.74 18.07
CA ALA A 121 2.15 -16.22 16.96
C ALA A 121 1.43 -15.04 16.29
N HIS A 122 2.16 -13.97 16.01
CA HIS A 122 1.69 -12.80 15.26
C HIS A 122 2.56 -12.64 14.03
N ARG A 123 2.06 -13.02 12.85
CA ARG A 123 2.80 -12.93 11.57
C ARG A 123 2.35 -11.70 10.79
N TRP A 124 3.30 -10.82 10.55
CA TRP A 124 3.12 -9.60 9.77
C TRP A 124 3.95 -9.69 8.49
N VAL A 125 3.33 -9.37 7.38
CA VAL A 125 3.98 -9.29 6.08
C VAL A 125 3.64 -7.95 5.46
N GLN A 126 4.63 -7.25 4.93
CA GLN A 126 4.46 -6.09 4.09
C GLN A 126 5.20 -6.31 2.78
N ASP A 127 4.45 -6.41 1.69
CA ASP A 127 4.98 -6.48 0.34
C ASP A 127 4.99 -5.10 -0.29
N PHE A 128 6.04 -4.81 -1.03
CA PHE A 128 6.23 -3.55 -1.77
C PHE A 128 6.35 -3.86 -3.24
N GLY A 129 5.93 -2.90 -4.07
CA GLY A 129 6.03 -3.05 -5.50
C GLY A 129 6.09 -1.75 -6.27
N ARG A 130 6.53 -1.88 -7.54
CA ARG A 130 6.43 -0.86 -8.57
C ARG A 130 6.15 -1.53 -9.91
N ARG A 131 5.16 -1.02 -10.63
CA ARG A 131 4.94 -1.24 -12.06
C ARG A 131 5.31 0.02 -12.83
N SER A 132 5.93 -0.13 -14.01
CA SER A 132 6.48 1.01 -14.76
C SER A 132 5.42 1.99 -15.25
N ASP A 133 4.25 1.47 -15.58
CA ASP A 133 3.13 2.15 -16.21
C ASP A 133 2.00 2.52 -15.24
N THR A 134 2.25 2.35 -13.92
CA THR A 134 1.27 2.65 -12.88
C THR A 134 1.60 3.96 -12.19
N TYR A 135 0.62 4.85 -12.16
CA TYR A 135 0.70 6.18 -11.56
C TYR A 135 -0.42 6.36 -10.53
N PRO A 136 -0.26 5.76 -9.34
CA PRO A 136 -1.33 5.75 -8.35
C PRO A 136 -1.68 7.15 -7.81
N VAL A 137 -2.92 7.25 -7.32
CA VAL A 137 -3.40 8.36 -6.51
C VAL A 137 -3.56 7.87 -5.07
N VAL A 138 -3.19 8.69 -4.11
CA VAL A 138 -3.30 8.39 -2.68
C VAL A 138 -4.04 9.51 -1.97
N ILE A 139 -5.10 9.19 -1.25
CA ILE A 139 -5.87 10.13 -0.42
C ILE A 139 -5.38 10.04 1.02
N ASN A 140 -5.05 11.18 1.64
CA ASN A 140 -4.71 11.31 3.06
C ASN A 140 -3.74 10.22 3.58
N ASP A 141 -2.66 9.95 2.80
CA ASP A 141 -1.63 8.99 3.16
C ASP A 141 -2.17 7.54 3.36
N GLU A 142 -3.24 7.13 2.64
CA GLU A 142 -3.97 5.84 2.79
C GLU A 142 -4.68 5.72 4.15
N ALA A 143 -5.20 6.80 4.69
CA ALA A 143 -6.10 6.76 5.84
C ALA A 143 -7.38 5.99 5.49
N ALA A 144 -7.85 5.16 6.42
CA ALA A 144 -9.07 4.38 6.20
C ALA A 144 -10.33 5.25 6.14
N SER A 145 -10.32 6.38 6.85
CA SER A 145 -11.44 7.31 6.93
C SER A 145 -11.00 8.74 7.22
N THR A 146 -11.91 9.69 6.98
CA THR A 146 -11.76 11.09 7.34
C THR A 146 -13.10 11.65 7.81
N ASP A 147 -13.09 12.65 8.67
CA ASP A 147 -14.24 13.47 9.07
C ASP A 147 -14.24 14.84 8.38
N ASP A 148 -13.22 15.15 7.59
CA ASP A 148 -13.10 16.37 6.79
C ASP A 148 -13.27 16.03 5.31
N ARG A 149 -14.07 16.84 4.62
CA ARG A 149 -14.23 16.77 3.17
C ARG A 149 -13.00 17.27 2.42
N LEU A 150 -12.23 18.19 3.01
CA LEU A 150 -11.01 18.68 2.40
C LEU A 150 -9.89 17.65 2.61
N VAL A 151 -9.52 16.98 1.54
CA VAL A 151 -8.48 15.94 1.54
C VAL A 151 -7.23 16.36 0.79
N ARG A 152 -6.11 15.78 1.18
CA ARG A 152 -4.86 15.89 0.45
C ARG A 152 -4.73 14.69 -0.47
N LEU A 153 -4.40 14.96 -1.71
CA LEU A 153 -4.06 13.92 -2.68
C LEU A 153 -2.55 13.87 -2.87
N TYR A 154 -2.05 12.72 -3.25
CA TYR A 154 -0.76 12.58 -3.91
C TYR A 154 -0.96 11.83 -5.23
N VAL A 155 -0.50 12.43 -6.33
CA VAL A 155 -0.64 11.89 -7.69
C VAL A 155 0.74 11.61 -8.24
N TYR A 156 1.03 10.36 -8.54
CA TYR A 156 2.33 9.94 -9.06
C TYR A 156 2.55 10.38 -10.51
N GLY A 157 3.81 10.61 -10.83
CA GLY A 157 4.26 10.96 -12.17
C GLY A 157 4.60 12.43 -12.35
N SER A 158 4.92 12.79 -13.58
CA SER A 158 5.18 14.17 -14.02
C SER A 158 4.37 14.41 -15.29
N TRP A 159 3.38 15.27 -15.21
CA TRP A 159 2.37 15.47 -16.23
C TRP A 159 2.26 16.96 -16.58
N SER A 160 1.69 17.28 -17.73
CA SER A 160 1.43 18.68 -18.11
C SER A 160 0.16 19.19 -17.44
N GLU A 161 -0.89 18.37 -17.41
CA GLU A 161 -2.21 18.75 -16.92
C GLU A 161 -2.88 17.61 -16.15
N ILE A 162 -3.81 17.99 -15.29
CA ILE A 162 -4.61 17.12 -14.44
C ILE A 162 -6.07 17.58 -14.45
N ARG A 163 -7.01 16.65 -14.32
CA ARG A 163 -8.40 16.91 -13.98
C ARG A 163 -8.94 15.87 -13.02
N LEU A 164 -9.90 16.26 -12.19
CA LEU A 164 -10.40 15.44 -11.11
C LEU A 164 -11.94 15.46 -11.08
N ARG A 165 -12.53 14.42 -10.47
CA ARG A 165 -13.95 14.36 -10.15
C ARG A 165 -14.21 13.52 -8.90
N ASN A 166 -15.37 13.72 -8.29
CA ASN A 166 -15.89 12.84 -7.23
C ASN A 166 -16.82 11.78 -7.82
N ASP A 167 -16.75 10.56 -7.34
CA ASP A 167 -17.79 9.50 -7.46
C ASP A 167 -18.38 9.31 -8.87
N GLY A 168 -17.57 9.47 -9.91
CA GLY A 168 -18.04 9.35 -11.30
C GLY A 168 -18.80 10.54 -11.85
N GLU A 169 -18.83 11.67 -11.15
CA GLU A 169 -19.40 12.94 -11.65
C GLU A 169 -18.65 13.49 -12.87
N THR A 170 -19.04 14.67 -13.35
CA THR A 170 -18.31 15.33 -14.45
C THR A 170 -16.93 15.79 -13.97
N PHE A 171 -15.90 15.53 -14.78
CA PHE A 171 -14.56 16.01 -14.49
C PHE A 171 -14.49 17.54 -14.44
N SER A 172 -13.64 18.05 -13.57
CA SER A 172 -13.21 19.45 -13.61
C SER A 172 -12.59 19.80 -14.99
N PRO A 173 -12.51 21.06 -15.37
CA PRO A 173 -11.65 21.46 -16.47
C PRO A 173 -10.21 20.99 -16.26
N TRP A 174 -9.48 20.77 -17.36
CA TRP A 174 -8.04 20.54 -17.30
C TRP A 174 -7.33 21.75 -16.69
N GLN A 175 -6.40 21.48 -15.78
CA GLN A 175 -5.60 22.48 -15.08
C GLN A 175 -4.13 22.07 -15.06
N PRO A 176 -3.18 22.97 -14.85
CA PRO A 176 -1.76 22.63 -14.71
C PRO A 176 -1.56 21.54 -13.64
N PHE A 177 -0.69 20.57 -13.94
CA PHE A 177 -0.42 19.47 -13.03
C PHE A 177 0.26 19.95 -11.75
N THR A 178 -0.21 19.42 -10.63
CA THR A 178 0.47 19.45 -9.33
C THR A 178 0.43 18.05 -8.72
N PRO A 179 1.53 17.53 -8.14
CA PRO A 179 1.54 16.20 -7.55
C PRO A 179 0.73 16.10 -6.25
N ALA A 180 0.39 17.23 -5.63
CA ALA A 180 -0.29 17.27 -4.34
C ALA A 180 -1.46 18.27 -4.35
N PRO A 181 -2.50 18.08 -5.20
CA PRO A 181 -3.67 18.95 -5.20
C PRO A 181 -4.48 18.74 -3.92
N ALA A 182 -5.04 19.81 -3.37
CA ALA A 182 -6.14 19.72 -2.42
C ALA A 182 -7.44 19.45 -3.17
N TRP A 183 -8.32 18.62 -2.58
CA TRP A 183 -9.60 18.27 -3.19
C TRP A 183 -10.71 18.24 -2.15
N THR A 184 -11.93 18.62 -2.55
CA THR A 184 -13.10 18.57 -1.67
C THR A 184 -14.01 17.42 -2.08
N LEU A 185 -14.20 16.45 -1.20
CA LEU A 185 -15.10 15.31 -1.38
C LEU A 185 -16.57 15.76 -1.45
N ALA A 186 -17.41 14.98 -2.12
CA ALA A 186 -18.87 15.15 -2.10
C ALA A 186 -19.41 15.11 -0.66
N ASP A 187 -20.47 15.89 -0.38
CA ASP A 187 -21.06 16.05 0.96
C ASP A 187 -22.03 14.91 1.29
N VAL A 188 -21.52 13.68 1.27
CA VAL A 188 -22.30 12.45 1.53
C VAL A 188 -21.42 11.48 2.32
N ASP A 189 -21.90 10.98 3.46
CA ASP A 189 -21.20 9.96 4.24
C ASP A 189 -21.02 8.65 3.47
N GLY A 190 -19.99 7.90 3.82
CA GLY A 190 -19.65 6.62 3.23
C GLY A 190 -18.42 6.66 2.32
N PRO A 191 -18.18 5.63 1.50
CA PRO A 191 -17.06 5.59 0.58
C PRO A 191 -17.13 6.72 -0.44
N ARG A 192 -16.06 7.50 -0.55
CA ARG A 192 -15.90 8.59 -1.52
C ARG A 192 -14.72 8.30 -2.41
N THR A 193 -14.93 8.27 -3.71
CA THR A 193 -13.91 8.02 -4.71
C THR A 193 -13.51 9.32 -5.40
N VAL A 194 -12.22 9.53 -5.54
CA VAL A 194 -11.66 10.59 -6.38
C VAL A 194 -11.04 9.94 -7.61
N ASP A 195 -11.61 10.23 -8.77
CA ASP A 195 -11.02 9.86 -10.05
C ASP A 195 -10.14 11.00 -10.55
N VAL A 196 -8.98 10.65 -11.08
CA VAL A 196 -7.98 11.59 -11.60
C VAL A 196 -7.58 11.16 -13.00
N GLU A 197 -7.56 12.11 -13.92
CA GLU A 197 -6.90 11.94 -15.21
C GLU A 197 -5.74 12.91 -15.33
N MET A 198 -4.62 12.39 -15.84
CA MET A 198 -3.38 13.13 -16.07
C MET A 198 -2.99 13.00 -17.53
N ARG A 199 -2.46 14.09 -18.13
CA ARG A 199 -2.00 14.02 -19.51
C ARG A 199 -0.71 14.78 -19.77
N SER A 200 0.04 14.33 -20.78
CA SER A 200 1.18 15.02 -21.40
C SER A 200 1.20 14.67 -22.89
N GLY A 201 1.13 15.69 -23.75
CA GLY A 201 0.99 15.49 -25.21
C GLY A 201 -0.25 14.67 -25.56
N SER A 202 -0.07 13.54 -26.25
CA SER A 202 -1.15 12.61 -26.64
C SER A 202 -1.42 11.53 -25.59
N THR A 203 -0.61 11.41 -24.55
CA THR A 203 -0.76 10.38 -23.52
C THR A 203 -1.70 10.87 -22.42
N THR A 204 -2.72 10.07 -22.12
CA THR A 204 -3.62 10.28 -20.98
C THR A 204 -3.64 9.01 -20.14
N VAL A 205 -3.54 9.17 -18.82
CA VAL A 205 -3.60 8.09 -17.82
C VAL A 205 -4.65 8.44 -16.79
N ALA A 206 -5.39 7.43 -16.34
CA ALA A 206 -6.39 7.55 -15.27
C ALA A 206 -5.96 6.76 -14.04
N ALA A 207 -6.31 7.27 -12.87
CA ALA A 207 -6.14 6.61 -11.59
C ALA A 207 -7.27 7.03 -10.65
N SER A 208 -7.51 6.25 -9.60
CA SER A 208 -8.50 6.60 -8.59
C SER A 208 -8.08 6.12 -7.20
N ASP A 209 -8.69 6.73 -6.19
CA ASP A 209 -8.58 6.29 -4.81
C ASP A 209 -9.90 6.52 -4.06
N THR A 210 -10.11 5.76 -2.98
CA THR A 210 -11.33 5.80 -2.18
C THR A 210 -11.01 5.92 -0.70
N ILE A 211 -11.73 6.81 -0.01
CA ILE A 211 -11.66 6.98 1.45
C ILE A 211 -13.08 6.97 2.03
N ALA A 212 -13.26 6.45 3.24
CA ALA A 212 -14.54 6.56 3.94
C ALA A 212 -14.69 7.96 4.55
N LEU A 213 -15.74 8.69 4.18
CA LEU A 213 -16.11 9.96 4.78
C LEU A 213 -17.16 9.73 5.87
N SER A 214 -16.94 10.28 7.08
CA SER A 214 -17.87 10.21 8.21
C SER A 214 -17.99 11.59 8.84
N LEU A 215 -18.95 12.37 8.33
CA LEU A 215 -19.17 13.74 8.79
C LEU A 215 -19.86 13.75 10.16
N SER A 216 -19.30 14.47 11.10
CA SER A 216 -19.97 14.78 12.36
C SER A 216 -21.11 15.78 12.09
N ARG A 217 -22.27 15.28 11.70
CA ARG A 217 -23.49 16.10 11.57
C ARG A 217 -23.99 16.45 12.99
N ARG A 218 -23.78 17.67 13.40
CA ARG A 218 -24.41 18.24 14.62
C ARG A 218 -25.84 18.68 14.33
#